data_8547c2e0d9d8b1422c7dbfd8f80c5d35
#
_entry.id   8547c2e0d9d8b1422c7dbfd8f80c5d35
#
_cell.length_a   1.000
_cell.length_b   1.000
_cell.length_c   1.000
_cell.angle_alpha   90.00
_cell.angle_beta   90.00
_cell.angle_gamma   90.00
#
_symmetry.space_group_name_H-M   'P 1'
#
loop_
_entity.id
_entity.type
_entity.pdbx_description
1 polymer ?
#
loop_
_entity_poly.entity_id
_entity_poly.type
_entity_poly.pdbx_seq_one_letter_code
_entity_poly.pdbx_strand_id
1 'polypeptide(L)'
;LTHPPGMHNVRNAAAAAAVALYLSVPADLIREGLVKFAGVGRRFDIKGVVNDITVIDDYGHHPVEIRATLEAARGCKFNRLLVLFQPHRYTRTQHLWDEFCRAFNQADILVLLDIYAASEAPIPGVTSETLASAIREAGHKNVHYFRSMQEGIEYLLKQARPGDAVLTIGAGNISRASNEFVLLLGTEHPTHHAHS
;
A
#
# COMPACT_ATOMS: atom_id res chain seq x y z
N LEU A 1 -5.48 -9.64 -11.60
CA LEU A 1 -4.47 -8.76 -12.22
C LEU A 1 -3.24 -9.58 -12.53
N THR A 2 -2.85 -9.68 -13.81
CA THR A 2 -1.69 -10.47 -14.27
C THR A 2 -0.37 -9.68 -14.22
N HIS A 3 -0.43 -8.37 -14.07
CA HIS A 3 0.73 -7.47 -14.01
C HIS A 3 0.49 -6.35 -12.99
N PRO A 4 1.54 -5.82 -12.34
CA PRO A 4 1.42 -4.68 -11.44
C PRO A 4 0.80 -3.47 -12.17
N PRO A 5 -0.28 -2.87 -11.67
CA PRO A 5 -0.93 -1.73 -12.31
C PRO A 5 -0.11 -0.45 -12.13
N GLY A 6 -0.46 0.59 -12.88
CA GLY A 6 0.10 1.94 -12.75
C GLY A 6 1.05 2.35 -13.86
N MET A 7 0.97 3.62 -14.25
CA MET A 7 1.78 4.21 -15.32
C MET A 7 3.28 4.14 -15.04
N HIS A 8 3.69 4.18 -13.76
CA HIS A 8 5.09 4.03 -13.36
C HIS A 8 5.64 2.65 -13.74
N ASN A 9 4.86 1.57 -13.66
CA ASN A 9 5.28 0.23 -14.11
C ASN A 9 5.40 0.14 -15.62
N VAL A 10 4.53 0.82 -16.37
CA VAL A 10 4.66 0.94 -17.83
C VAL A 10 5.97 1.64 -18.22
N ARG A 11 6.31 2.73 -17.52
CA ARG A 11 7.59 3.45 -17.74
C ARG A 11 8.80 2.59 -17.38
N ASN A 12 8.75 1.85 -16.30
CA ASN A 12 9.81 0.92 -15.90
C ASN A 12 9.99 -0.20 -16.93
N ALA A 13 8.91 -0.78 -17.44
CA ALA A 13 8.94 -1.79 -18.49
C ALA A 13 9.51 -1.22 -19.80
N ALA A 14 9.13 -0.01 -20.17
CA ALA A 14 9.68 0.67 -21.36
C ALA A 14 11.19 0.95 -21.21
N ALA A 15 11.64 1.39 -20.04
CA ALA A 15 13.07 1.59 -19.77
C ALA A 15 13.85 0.27 -19.83
N ALA A 16 13.34 -0.80 -19.22
CA ALA A 16 13.94 -2.12 -19.29
C ALA A 16 14.03 -2.65 -20.73
N ALA A 17 12.96 -2.48 -21.52
CA ALA A 17 12.95 -2.84 -22.94
C ALA A 17 13.97 -2.04 -23.75
N ALA A 18 14.09 -0.73 -23.51
CA ALA A 18 15.07 0.12 -24.19
C ALA A 18 16.52 -0.34 -23.91
N VAL A 19 16.83 -0.65 -22.65
CA VAL A 19 18.16 -1.19 -22.29
C VAL A 19 18.41 -2.55 -22.94
N ALA A 20 17.43 -3.44 -22.93
CA ALA A 20 17.55 -4.75 -23.55
C ALA A 20 17.76 -4.66 -25.07
N LEU A 21 17.05 -3.76 -25.75
CA LEU A 21 17.24 -3.46 -27.19
C LEU A 21 18.66 -2.92 -27.46
N TYR A 22 19.14 -1.99 -26.61
CA TYR A 22 20.51 -1.46 -26.73
C TYR A 22 21.55 -2.58 -26.58
N LEU A 23 21.31 -3.58 -25.75
CA LEU A 23 22.14 -4.77 -25.58
C LEU A 23 21.89 -5.84 -26.65
N SER A 24 21.16 -5.51 -27.73
CA SER A 24 20.85 -6.41 -28.84
C SER A 24 20.09 -7.68 -28.45
N VAL A 25 19.30 -7.65 -27.38
CA VAL A 25 18.38 -8.73 -27.02
C VAL A 25 17.24 -8.78 -28.05
N PRO A 26 16.92 -9.96 -28.62
CA PRO A 26 15.81 -10.09 -29.58
C PRO A 26 14.47 -9.62 -29.01
N ALA A 27 13.68 -8.89 -29.79
CA ALA A 27 12.41 -8.29 -29.35
C ALA A 27 11.41 -9.31 -28.79
N ASP A 28 11.39 -10.52 -29.35
CA ASP A 28 10.53 -11.60 -28.86
C ASP A 28 10.90 -12.07 -27.45
N LEU A 29 12.18 -12.14 -27.11
CA LEU A 29 12.64 -12.46 -25.77
C LEU A 29 12.34 -11.33 -24.79
N ILE A 30 12.44 -10.07 -25.22
CA ILE A 30 12.05 -8.91 -24.41
C ILE A 30 10.55 -9.00 -24.09
N ARG A 31 9.71 -9.23 -25.10
CA ARG A 31 8.28 -9.40 -24.94
C ARG A 31 7.94 -10.56 -24.00
N GLU A 32 8.56 -11.71 -24.17
CA GLU A 32 8.39 -12.88 -23.32
C GLU A 32 8.76 -12.58 -21.87
N GLY A 33 9.90 -11.94 -21.64
CA GLY A 33 10.36 -11.53 -20.31
C GLY A 33 9.39 -10.57 -19.63
N LEU A 34 8.87 -9.56 -20.36
CA LEU A 34 7.89 -8.63 -19.83
C LEU A 34 6.57 -9.30 -19.49
N VAL A 35 6.11 -10.25 -20.31
CA VAL A 35 4.86 -11.01 -20.04
C VAL A 35 5.00 -11.94 -18.84
N LYS A 36 6.16 -12.55 -18.65
CA LYS A 36 6.43 -13.44 -17.51
C LYS A 36 6.76 -12.69 -16.22
N PHE A 37 7.02 -11.39 -16.28
CA PHE A 37 7.39 -10.60 -15.12
C PHE A 37 6.18 -10.41 -14.19
N ALA A 38 6.20 -11.12 -13.06
CA ALA A 38 5.13 -11.08 -12.06
C ALA A 38 5.18 -9.86 -11.10
N GLY A 39 6.13 -8.94 -11.33
CA GLY A 39 6.35 -7.80 -10.44
C GLY A 39 7.52 -8.02 -9.47
N VAL A 40 7.77 -7.02 -8.64
CA VAL A 40 8.73 -7.08 -7.53
C VAL A 40 7.95 -7.18 -6.24
N GLY A 41 8.34 -8.08 -5.34
CA GLY A 41 7.70 -8.20 -4.03
C GLY A 41 7.61 -6.85 -3.33
N ARG A 42 6.49 -6.61 -2.65
CA ARG A 42 6.18 -5.35 -1.99
C ARG A 42 6.08 -4.14 -2.93
N ARG A 43 5.68 -4.32 -4.20
CA ARG A 43 5.38 -3.26 -5.17
C ARG A 43 4.02 -3.56 -5.78
N PHE A 44 2.97 -3.00 -5.19
CA PHE A 44 1.57 -3.35 -5.48
C PHE A 44 1.36 -4.88 -5.45
N ASP A 45 1.88 -5.51 -4.42
CA ASP A 45 1.94 -6.97 -4.26
C ASP A 45 0.61 -7.49 -3.70
N ILE A 46 -0.20 -8.14 -4.52
CA ILE A 46 -1.48 -8.72 -4.08
C ILE A 46 -1.19 -9.97 -3.26
N LYS A 47 -1.42 -9.87 -1.96
CA LYS A 47 -1.19 -10.95 -0.99
C LYS A 47 -2.31 -11.98 -0.98
N GLY A 48 -3.51 -11.58 -1.35
CA GLY A 48 -4.67 -12.46 -1.46
C GLY A 48 -5.96 -11.69 -1.72
N VAL A 49 -6.99 -12.46 -2.10
CA VAL A 49 -8.38 -12.02 -2.20
C VAL A 49 -9.19 -12.95 -1.33
N VAL A 50 -9.81 -12.43 -0.28
CA VAL A 50 -10.58 -13.19 0.69
C VAL A 50 -11.92 -12.50 0.91
N ASN A 51 -13.03 -13.21 0.77
CA ASN A 51 -14.37 -12.67 0.91
C ASN A 51 -14.62 -11.41 0.03
N ASP A 52 -14.09 -11.42 -1.20
CA ASP A 52 -14.10 -10.29 -2.14
C ASP A 52 -13.38 -9.03 -1.61
N ILE A 53 -12.48 -9.18 -0.65
CA ILE A 53 -11.58 -8.12 -0.16
C ILE A 53 -10.18 -8.43 -0.68
N THR A 54 -9.59 -7.48 -1.40
CA THR A 54 -8.23 -7.62 -1.93
C THR A 54 -7.22 -7.02 -0.95
N VAL A 55 -6.21 -7.80 -0.55
CA VAL A 55 -5.12 -7.33 0.32
C VAL A 55 -3.87 -7.09 -0.50
N ILE A 56 -3.30 -5.87 -0.39
CA ILE A 56 -2.16 -5.41 -1.19
C ILE A 56 -1.05 -4.92 -0.25
N ASP A 57 0.21 -5.31 -0.49
CA ASP A 57 1.38 -4.76 0.20
C ASP A 57 2.20 -3.88 -0.76
N ASP A 58 2.59 -2.69 -0.29
CA ASP A 58 3.45 -1.79 -1.05
C ASP A 58 4.56 -1.19 -0.18
N TYR A 59 5.77 -1.18 -0.71
CA TYR A 59 6.96 -0.63 -0.03
C TYR A 59 7.00 0.90 -0.01
N GLY A 60 6.06 1.56 -0.66
CA GLY A 60 5.98 3.00 -0.78
C GLY A 60 6.11 3.69 0.58
N HIS A 61 7.06 4.60 0.70
CA HIS A 61 7.34 5.32 1.93
C HIS A 61 7.65 6.80 1.68
N HIS A 62 7.65 7.22 0.43
CA HIS A 62 7.74 8.60 -0.01
C HIS A 62 6.35 9.06 -0.49
N PRO A 63 5.92 10.33 -0.23
CA PRO A 63 4.60 10.81 -0.65
C PRO A 63 4.29 10.61 -2.13
N VAL A 64 5.28 10.71 -3.02
CA VAL A 64 5.12 10.45 -4.46
C VAL A 64 4.79 8.98 -4.73
N GLU A 65 5.47 8.05 -4.05
CA GLU A 65 5.21 6.61 -4.18
C GLU A 65 3.82 6.27 -3.67
N ILE A 66 3.44 6.81 -2.50
CA ILE A 66 2.10 6.60 -1.90
C ILE A 66 1.00 7.06 -2.88
N ARG A 67 1.12 8.26 -3.45
CA ARG A 67 0.15 8.75 -4.44
C ARG A 67 0.06 7.84 -5.65
N ALA A 68 1.21 7.38 -6.18
CA ALA A 68 1.25 6.49 -7.33
C ALA A 68 0.60 5.13 -7.04
N THR A 69 0.81 4.57 -5.84
CA THR A 69 0.18 3.32 -5.39
C THR A 69 -1.33 3.49 -5.27
N LEU A 70 -1.80 4.57 -4.64
CA LEU A 70 -3.23 4.83 -4.47
C LEU A 70 -3.93 5.12 -5.81
N GLU A 71 -3.27 5.85 -6.73
CA GLU A 71 -3.76 6.08 -8.09
C GLU A 71 -3.89 4.77 -8.86
N ALA A 72 -2.89 3.89 -8.78
CA ALA A 72 -2.93 2.57 -9.37
C ALA A 72 -4.09 1.73 -8.79
N ALA A 73 -4.31 1.77 -7.48
CA ALA A 73 -5.40 1.07 -6.82
C ALA A 73 -6.78 1.60 -7.26
N ARG A 74 -6.94 2.91 -7.41
CA ARG A 74 -8.18 3.50 -7.95
C ARG A 74 -8.47 3.05 -9.39
N GLY A 75 -7.43 2.87 -10.19
CA GLY A 75 -7.56 2.30 -11.54
C GLY A 75 -8.08 0.86 -11.57
N CYS A 76 -7.95 0.11 -10.47
CA CYS A 76 -8.44 -1.27 -10.33
C CYS A 76 -9.93 -1.37 -9.98
N LYS A 77 -10.64 -0.23 -9.82
CA LYS A 77 -12.08 -0.16 -9.57
C LYS A 77 -12.55 -0.84 -8.28
N PHE A 78 -11.75 -0.83 -7.23
CA PHE A 78 -12.19 -1.22 -5.89
C PHE A 78 -13.26 -0.22 -5.38
N ASN A 79 -14.18 -0.71 -4.55
CA ASN A 79 -15.24 0.13 -3.96
C ASN A 79 -14.63 1.20 -3.05
N ARG A 80 -13.75 0.79 -2.13
CA ARG A 80 -13.02 1.67 -1.21
C ARG A 80 -11.57 1.22 -1.08
N LEU A 81 -10.70 2.18 -0.75
CA LEU A 81 -9.29 1.95 -0.40
C LEU A 81 -9.11 2.19 1.10
N LEU A 82 -8.86 1.13 1.83
CA LEU A 82 -8.54 1.14 3.25
C LEU A 82 -7.02 1.03 3.40
N VAL A 83 -6.38 2.02 3.98
CA VAL A 83 -4.92 2.12 4.02
C VAL A 83 -4.42 2.01 5.45
N LEU A 84 -3.51 1.08 5.69
CA LEU A 84 -2.65 1.01 6.87
C LEU A 84 -1.27 1.52 6.47
N PHE A 85 -0.86 2.67 7.04
CA PHE A 85 0.41 3.31 6.70
C PHE A 85 1.33 3.40 7.91
N GLN A 86 2.60 3.04 7.71
CA GLN A 86 3.65 3.23 8.69
C GLN A 86 4.71 4.20 8.14
N PRO A 87 4.79 5.43 8.68
CA PRO A 87 5.86 6.34 8.30
C PRO A 87 7.23 5.72 8.63
N HIS A 88 8.22 5.96 7.79
CA HIS A 88 9.56 5.39 7.94
C HIS A 88 10.59 6.49 8.07
N ARG A 89 11.23 6.59 9.26
CA ARG A 89 12.17 7.60 9.72
C ARG A 89 11.55 8.93 10.13
N TYR A 90 12.01 9.45 11.25
CA TYR A 90 11.58 10.76 11.75
C TYR A 90 12.03 11.90 10.83
N THR A 91 13.28 11.86 10.35
CA THR A 91 13.82 12.89 9.45
C THR A 91 13.04 13.00 8.16
N ARG A 92 12.67 11.88 7.53
CA ARG A 92 11.83 11.88 6.32
C ARG A 92 10.45 12.42 6.60
N THR A 93 9.82 12.00 7.70
CA THR A 93 8.49 12.45 8.08
C THR A 93 8.49 13.96 8.30
N GLN A 94 9.52 14.52 8.95
CA GLN A 94 9.67 15.94 9.16
C GLN A 94 9.88 16.71 7.85
N HIS A 95 10.84 16.28 7.02
CA HIS A 95 11.21 16.98 5.78
C HIS A 95 10.10 17.00 4.73
N LEU A 96 9.25 15.97 4.71
CA LEU A 96 8.18 15.81 3.72
C LEU A 96 6.78 15.98 4.35
N TRP A 97 6.70 16.72 5.46
CA TRP A 97 5.48 16.88 6.25
C TRP A 97 4.28 17.33 5.41
N ASP A 98 4.44 18.42 4.68
CA ASP A 98 3.37 18.99 3.87
C ASP A 98 2.94 18.07 2.73
N GLU A 99 3.87 17.34 2.14
CA GLU A 99 3.59 16.35 1.10
C GLU A 99 2.84 15.14 1.67
N PHE A 100 3.19 14.68 2.87
CA PHE A 100 2.44 13.61 3.56
C PHE A 100 1.02 14.05 3.86
N CYS A 101 0.79 15.28 4.28
CA CYS A 101 -0.54 15.81 4.56
C CYS A 101 -1.50 15.66 3.35
N ARG A 102 -0.97 15.58 2.14
CA ARG A 102 -1.75 15.52 0.88
C ARG A 102 -1.59 14.19 0.12
N ALA A 103 -0.80 13.25 0.65
CA ALA A 103 -0.47 12.02 -0.08
C ALA A 103 -1.64 11.02 -0.12
N PHE A 104 -2.59 11.11 0.80
CA PHE A 104 -3.61 10.09 1.04
C PHE A 104 -5.01 10.48 0.56
N ASN A 105 -5.17 11.53 -0.22
CA ASN A 105 -6.48 12.04 -0.65
C ASN A 105 -7.35 10.99 -1.39
N GLN A 106 -6.74 9.95 -1.91
CA GLN A 106 -7.45 8.86 -2.59
C GLN A 106 -7.81 7.70 -1.67
N ALA A 107 -7.37 7.69 -0.41
CA ALA A 107 -7.80 6.70 0.57
C ALA A 107 -9.17 7.06 1.12
N ASP A 108 -10.06 6.09 1.28
CA ASP A 108 -11.36 6.28 1.93
C ASP A 108 -11.24 6.21 3.46
N ILE A 109 -10.35 5.34 3.94
CA ILE A 109 -9.97 5.21 5.34
C ILE A 109 -8.45 5.16 5.41
N LEU A 110 -7.86 6.00 6.26
CA LEU A 110 -6.43 6.01 6.53
C LEU A 110 -6.18 5.70 8.00
N VAL A 111 -5.38 4.70 8.26
CA VAL A 111 -4.83 4.38 9.59
C VAL A 111 -3.33 4.59 9.57
N LEU A 112 -2.83 5.45 10.46
CA LEU A 112 -1.41 5.64 10.70
C LEU A 112 -0.95 4.82 11.90
N LEU A 113 0.19 4.15 11.78
CA LEU A 113 0.92 3.51 12.87
C LEU A 113 2.08 4.39 13.32
N ASP A 114 2.68 4.08 14.47
CA ASP A 114 3.89 4.76 14.94
C ASP A 114 4.99 4.77 13.86
N ILE A 115 5.78 5.85 13.85
CA ILE A 115 6.91 5.98 12.93
C ILE A 115 7.90 4.85 13.20
N TYR A 116 8.24 4.11 12.15
CA TYR A 116 9.35 3.15 12.19
C TYR A 116 10.67 3.92 12.19
N ALA A 117 11.35 3.94 13.32
CA ALA A 117 12.51 4.80 13.57
C ALA A 117 13.71 4.50 12.66
N ALA A 118 13.91 3.22 12.24
CA ALA A 118 15.09 2.79 11.47
C ALA A 118 16.43 3.29 12.06
N SER A 119 16.58 3.15 13.37
CA SER A 119 17.73 3.60 14.18
C SER A 119 17.87 5.13 14.37
N GLU A 120 16.91 5.93 13.93
CA GLU A 120 16.89 7.37 14.24
C GLU A 120 16.34 7.64 15.66
N ALA A 121 16.85 8.69 16.30
CA ALA A 121 16.25 9.20 17.52
C ALA A 121 14.93 9.94 17.22
N PRO A 122 13.94 9.89 18.13
CA PRO A 122 12.72 10.67 17.99
C PRO A 122 13.00 12.18 17.87
N ILE A 123 12.26 12.85 16.99
CA ILE A 123 12.31 14.30 16.83
C ILE A 123 11.11 14.90 17.58
N PRO A 124 11.31 15.88 18.51
CA PRO A 124 10.21 16.51 19.21
C PRO A 124 9.14 17.09 18.26
N GLY A 125 7.89 16.76 18.52
CA GLY A 125 6.73 17.21 17.71
C GLY A 125 6.49 16.40 16.43
N VAL A 126 7.41 15.52 16.03
CA VAL A 126 7.26 14.67 14.85
C VAL A 126 6.77 13.29 15.28
N THR A 127 5.46 13.09 15.26
CA THR A 127 4.81 11.82 15.60
C THR A 127 3.75 11.46 14.57
N SER A 128 3.36 10.19 14.51
CA SER A 128 2.24 9.78 13.64
C SER A 128 0.91 10.36 14.10
N GLU A 129 0.75 10.64 15.40
CA GLU A 129 -0.46 11.27 15.94
C GLU A 129 -0.59 12.73 15.46
N THR A 130 0.51 13.52 15.54
CA THR A 130 0.53 14.89 15.02
C THR A 130 0.38 14.90 13.50
N LEU A 131 0.97 13.94 12.78
CA LEU A 131 0.78 13.81 11.34
C LEU A 131 -0.67 13.46 10.99
N ALA A 132 -1.33 12.55 11.73
CA ALA A 132 -2.73 12.22 11.51
C ALA A 132 -3.63 13.45 11.71
N SER A 133 -3.33 14.29 12.68
CA SER A 133 -4.05 15.55 12.91
C SER A 133 -3.86 16.51 11.75
N ALA A 134 -2.62 16.70 11.27
CA ALA A 134 -2.32 17.56 10.14
C ALA A 134 -2.99 17.08 8.83
N ILE A 135 -3.05 15.75 8.60
CA ILE A 135 -3.74 15.17 7.44
C ILE A 135 -5.25 15.46 7.51
N ARG A 136 -5.88 15.39 8.71
CA ARG A 136 -7.29 15.77 8.89
C ARG A 136 -7.51 17.27 8.60
N GLU A 137 -6.64 18.12 9.11
CA GLU A 137 -6.68 19.58 8.85
C GLU A 137 -6.50 19.91 7.36
N ALA A 138 -5.69 19.11 6.64
CA ALA A 138 -5.54 19.22 5.19
C ALA A 138 -6.74 18.70 4.39
N GLY A 139 -7.80 18.17 5.07
CA GLY A 139 -9.09 17.85 4.48
C GLY A 139 -9.43 16.36 4.35
N HIS A 140 -8.58 15.44 4.79
CA HIS A 140 -8.91 14.01 4.77
C HIS A 140 -9.88 13.68 5.90
N LYS A 141 -11.08 13.20 5.54
CA LYS A 141 -12.23 13.08 6.48
C LYS A 141 -12.15 11.86 7.42
N ASN A 142 -11.38 10.83 7.09
CA ASN A 142 -11.40 9.56 7.81
C ASN A 142 -9.96 9.06 8.07
N VAL A 143 -9.32 9.69 9.06
CA VAL A 143 -7.92 9.41 9.47
C VAL A 143 -7.90 8.99 10.93
N HIS A 144 -7.25 7.88 11.21
CA HIS A 144 -7.07 7.32 12.54
C HIS A 144 -5.59 7.10 12.82
N TYR A 145 -5.22 7.14 14.08
CA TYR A 145 -3.91 6.78 14.58
C TYR A 145 -4.03 5.68 15.60
N PHE A 146 -3.23 4.65 15.46
CA PHE A 146 -3.06 3.60 16.45
C PHE A 146 -1.57 3.37 16.69
N ARG A 147 -1.20 3.20 17.95
CA ARG A 147 0.19 2.89 18.30
C ARG A 147 0.53 1.47 17.89
N SER A 148 -0.35 0.54 18.17
CA SER A 148 -0.18 -0.88 17.88
C SER A 148 -0.63 -1.23 16.47
N MET A 149 0.19 -2.04 15.77
CA MET A 149 -0.17 -2.61 14.47
C MET A 149 -1.44 -3.47 14.57
N GLN A 150 -1.57 -4.21 15.68
CA GLN A 150 -2.72 -5.08 15.93
C GLN A 150 -4.03 -4.29 16.01
N GLU A 151 -4.04 -3.18 16.77
CA GLU A 151 -5.23 -2.30 16.86
C GLU A 151 -5.62 -1.72 15.49
N GLY A 152 -4.62 -1.32 14.71
CA GLY A 152 -4.85 -0.81 13.34
C GLY A 152 -5.44 -1.87 12.41
N ILE A 153 -4.95 -3.10 12.47
CA ILE A 153 -5.49 -4.26 11.73
C ILE A 153 -6.94 -4.53 12.15
N GLU A 154 -7.20 -4.69 13.44
CA GLU A 154 -8.53 -4.96 13.98
C GLU A 154 -9.54 -3.86 13.60
N TYR A 155 -9.11 -2.60 13.64
CA TYR A 155 -9.95 -1.49 13.21
C TYR A 155 -10.32 -1.62 11.73
N LEU A 156 -9.35 -1.85 10.84
CA LEU A 156 -9.61 -1.96 9.41
C LEU A 156 -10.41 -3.21 9.05
N LEU A 157 -10.20 -4.33 9.73
CA LEU A 157 -11.02 -5.54 9.55
C LEU A 157 -12.50 -5.28 9.81
N LYS A 158 -12.83 -4.56 10.89
CA LYS A 158 -14.21 -4.16 11.22
C LYS A 158 -14.83 -3.21 10.18
N GLN A 159 -14.01 -2.49 9.42
CA GLN A 159 -14.46 -1.54 8.40
C GLN A 159 -14.57 -2.19 7.01
N ALA A 160 -13.76 -3.22 6.74
CA ALA A 160 -13.65 -3.84 5.41
C ALA A 160 -14.96 -4.52 4.98
N ARG A 161 -15.28 -4.40 3.71
CA ARG A 161 -16.49 -4.95 3.08
C ARG A 161 -16.14 -5.58 1.73
N PRO A 162 -16.95 -6.51 1.21
CA PRO A 162 -16.76 -7.04 -0.13
C PRO A 162 -16.60 -5.95 -1.20
N GLY A 163 -15.64 -6.13 -2.09
CA GLY A 163 -15.27 -5.17 -3.13
C GLY A 163 -14.23 -4.12 -2.70
N ASP A 164 -13.82 -4.08 -1.42
CA ASP A 164 -12.79 -3.16 -0.95
C ASP A 164 -11.37 -3.68 -1.23
N ALA A 165 -10.40 -2.74 -1.21
CA ALA A 165 -8.98 -3.09 -1.09
C ALA A 165 -8.41 -2.60 0.24
N VAL A 166 -7.67 -3.47 0.92
CA VAL A 166 -6.85 -3.14 2.09
C VAL A 166 -5.39 -3.05 1.63
N LEU A 167 -4.78 -1.87 1.79
CA LEU A 167 -3.40 -1.61 1.41
C LEU A 167 -2.53 -1.42 2.65
N THR A 168 -1.47 -2.21 2.78
CA THR A 168 -0.38 -1.95 3.73
C THR A 168 0.74 -1.20 3.02
N ILE A 169 1.08 0.00 3.48
CA ILE A 169 2.05 0.87 2.80
C ILE A 169 3.16 1.28 3.77
N GLY A 170 4.42 1.03 3.39
CA GLY A 170 5.59 1.44 4.17
C GLY A 170 6.81 0.54 4.02
N ALA A 171 8.00 1.08 4.32
CA ALA A 171 9.28 0.39 4.18
C ALA A 171 9.69 -0.44 5.40
N GLY A 172 8.99 -0.31 6.53
CA GLY A 172 9.27 -1.01 7.77
C GLY A 172 8.68 -2.43 7.83
N ASN A 173 8.35 -2.84 9.05
CA ASN A 173 7.78 -4.15 9.35
C ASN A 173 6.28 -4.30 9.04
N ILE A 174 5.66 -3.26 8.51
CA ILE A 174 4.23 -3.21 8.18
C ILE A 174 3.78 -4.30 7.21
N SER A 175 4.68 -4.82 6.38
CA SER A 175 4.38 -5.94 5.47
C SER A 175 3.86 -7.20 6.17
N ARG A 176 4.12 -7.35 7.48
CA ARG A 176 3.55 -8.44 8.28
C ARG A 176 2.03 -8.33 8.39
N ALA A 177 1.52 -7.10 8.43
CA ALA A 177 0.10 -6.83 8.53
C ALA A 177 -0.67 -7.36 7.31
N SER A 178 -0.10 -7.31 6.11
CA SER A 178 -0.78 -7.83 4.91
C SER A 178 -1.04 -9.33 4.99
N ASN A 179 -0.08 -10.11 5.48
CA ASN A 179 -0.26 -11.55 5.68
C ASN A 179 -1.29 -11.83 6.78
N GLU A 180 -1.25 -11.04 7.86
CA GLU A 180 -2.21 -11.16 8.96
C GLU A 180 -3.64 -10.82 8.53
N PHE A 181 -3.84 -9.78 7.70
CA PHE A 181 -5.14 -9.47 7.08
C PHE A 181 -5.69 -10.66 6.30
N VAL A 182 -4.88 -11.30 5.45
CA VAL A 182 -5.32 -12.46 4.67
C VAL A 182 -5.77 -13.61 5.58
N LEU A 183 -5.01 -13.88 6.65
CA LEU A 183 -5.35 -14.93 7.61
C LEU A 183 -6.65 -14.61 8.36
N LEU A 184 -6.78 -13.42 8.93
CA LEU A 184 -7.92 -13.04 9.76
C LEU A 184 -9.22 -12.93 8.94
N LEU A 185 -9.16 -12.37 7.72
CA LEU A 185 -10.31 -12.35 6.82
C LEU A 185 -10.81 -13.77 6.45
N GLY A 186 -9.89 -14.75 6.39
CA GLY A 186 -10.23 -16.14 6.13
C GLY A 186 -10.88 -16.86 7.32
N THR A 187 -10.60 -16.40 8.55
CA THR A 187 -11.15 -17.01 9.77
C THR A 187 -12.50 -16.41 10.19
N GLU A 188 -12.76 -15.15 9.90
CA GLU A 188 -14.00 -14.46 10.32
C GLU A 188 -15.23 -14.86 9.49
N HIS A 189 -15.07 -15.42 8.27
CA HIS A 189 -16.16 -15.91 7.44
C HIS A 189 -15.78 -17.25 6.78
N PRO A 190 -15.94 -18.38 7.46
CA PRO A 190 -15.86 -19.68 6.77
C PRO A 190 -16.95 -19.70 5.70
N THR A 191 -16.53 -19.74 4.43
CA THR A 191 -17.45 -19.90 3.30
C THR A 191 -18.28 -21.17 3.52
N HIS A 192 -19.57 -21.02 3.78
CA HIS A 192 -20.52 -22.09 3.62
C HIS A 192 -20.60 -22.46 2.11
N HIS A 193 -19.71 -23.30 1.66
CA HIS A 193 -19.97 -24.10 0.48
C HIS A 193 -21.02 -25.15 0.88
N ALA A 194 -22.28 -24.77 0.80
CA ALA A 194 -23.37 -25.73 0.74
C ALA A 194 -23.26 -26.45 -0.59
N HIS A 195 -22.83 -27.70 -0.53
CA HIS A 195 -23.06 -28.64 -1.61
C HIS A 195 -24.59 -28.85 -1.76
N SER A 196 -25.11 -28.55 -2.91
CA SER A 196 -26.38 -29.03 -3.41
C SER A 196 -26.18 -29.43 -4.86
#